data_7555291aa08b9140bbaae14279f24238
#
_entry.id   7555291aa08b9140bbaae14279f24238
#
_cell.length_a   1.000
_cell.length_b   1.000
_cell.length_c   1.000
_cell.angle_alpha   90.00
_cell.angle_beta   90.00
_cell.angle_gamma   90.00
#
_symmetry.space_group_name_H-M   'P 1'
#
loop_
_entity.id
_entity.type
_entity.pdbx_description
1 polymer ?
#
loop_
_entity_poly.entity_id
_entity_poly.type
_entity_poly.pdbx_seq_one_letter_code
_entity_poly.pdbx_strand_id
1 'polypeptide(L)'
;MLFVLEPNVLMSATVGHEMVLNPELVSAHAGSDESGKGDYFGPLVVCCAYTDEALSAEMQKLGVKDCKQMSDKAVLTTGAKLRSLLGPAGYAVVKLGPSAYNRLYAKMRNINRMLAWAHGTAIEELLEKRPGCDRVVVDQFAPTESTIQRALKPLGKKAKVEQRHKAESDIAVAAASVIARELFLRDIAKMGEEVFGPPAEGRENVPAGSSDPRVRQLAERMVGKEGPVWLMNHCKAHFQTTDKVLSACGKSRADLPPEGQVVSATANGTFKKAGRDKS
;
A
#
# COMPACT_ATOMS: atom_id res chain seq x y z
N MET A 1 26.46 9.25 -41.15
CA MET A 1 25.73 7.97 -41.17
C MET A 1 24.72 8.04 -40.05
N LEU A 2 23.46 8.40 -40.36
CA LEU A 2 22.37 8.44 -39.36
C LEU A 2 21.89 7.02 -39.16
N PHE A 3 22.00 6.51 -37.93
CA PHE A 3 21.30 5.30 -37.54
C PHE A 3 19.84 5.67 -37.25
N VAL A 4 18.94 5.25 -38.13
CA VAL A 4 17.50 5.27 -37.87
C VAL A 4 17.22 4.06 -36.98
N LEU A 5 16.98 4.28 -35.69
CA LEU A 5 16.49 3.25 -34.77
C LEU A 5 15.04 2.94 -35.13
N GLU A 6 14.75 1.68 -35.39
CA GLU A 6 13.39 1.21 -35.73
C GLU A 6 12.41 1.50 -34.60
N PRO A 7 11.18 1.97 -34.91
CA PRO A 7 10.18 2.36 -33.92
C PRO A 7 9.74 1.24 -32.94
N ASN A 8 9.95 -0.02 -33.31
CA ASN A 8 9.53 -1.17 -32.51
C ASN A 8 10.41 -1.45 -31.28
N VAL A 9 11.58 -0.85 -31.17
CA VAL A 9 12.45 -0.96 -29.98
C VAL A 9 11.98 -0.01 -28.86
N LEU A 10 11.23 1.04 -29.23
CA LEU A 10 10.78 2.07 -28.27
C LEU A 10 9.51 1.71 -27.50
N MET A 11 8.76 0.69 -27.91
CA MET A 11 7.45 0.37 -27.30
C MET A 11 7.49 -0.68 -26.17
N SER A 12 8.62 -1.34 -25.90
CA SER A 12 8.68 -2.40 -24.89
C SER A 12 9.39 -2.02 -23.58
N ALA A 13 9.80 -0.78 -23.40
CA ALA A 13 10.78 -0.47 -22.35
C ALA A 13 10.63 0.90 -21.70
N THR A 14 9.49 1.24 -21.13
CA THR A 14 9.41 2.45 -20.29
C THR A 14 10.37 2.37 -19.10
N VAL A 15 10.48 1.22 -18.45
CA VAL A 15 11.42 1.02 -17.34
C VAL A 15 12.88 0.91 -17.85
N GLY A 16 13.13 0.15 -18.93
CA GLY A 16 14.47 -0.05 -19.45
C GLY A 16 15.10 1.21 -20.09
N HIS A 17 14.28 2.09 -20.67
CA HIS A 17 14.76 3.32 -21.29
C HIS A 17 15.17 4.38 -20.25
N GLU A 18 14.39 4.52 -19.16
CA GLU A 18 14.76 5.40 -18.04
C GLU A 18 16.04 4.93 -17.33
N MET A 19 16.28 3.63 -17.25
CA MET A 19 17.50 3.06 -16.67
C MET A 19 18.76 3.41 -17.45
N VAL A 20 18.69 3.47 -18.79
CA VAL A 20 19.82 3.90 -19.64
C VAL A 20 20.10 5.39 -19.50
N LEU A 21 19.06 6.21 -19.31
CA LEU A 21 19.18 7.66 -19.16
C LEU A 21 19.51 8.10 -17.73
N ASN A 22 19.21 7.27 -16.73
CA ASN A 22 19.44 7.54 -15.33
C ASN A 22 20.16 6.35 -14.64
N PRO A 23 21.50 6.33 -14.67
CA PRO A 23 22.29 5.26 -14.02
C PRO A 23 21.97 5.09 -12.51
N GLU A 24 21.44 6.14 -11.88
CA GLU A 24 21.00 6.08 -10.47
C GLU A 24 19.86 5.09 -10.23
N LEU A 25 19.06 4.74 -11.25
CA LEU A 25 17.95 3.77 -11.15
C LEU A 25 18.43 2.31 -11.13
N VAL A 26 19.67 2.04 -11.54
CA VAL A 26 20.29 0.71 -11.52
C VAL A 26 21.31 0.56 -10.39
N SER A 27 21.75 1.66 -9.77
CA SER A 27 22.64 1.60 -8.61
C SER A 27 21.94 0.94 -7.41
N ALA A 28 22.74 0.42 -6.49
CA ALA A 28 22.23 -0.18 -5.26
C ALA A 28 21.38 0.81 -4.47
N HIS A 29 20.08 0.51 -4.28
CA HIS A 29 19.14 1.33 -3.49
C HIS A 29 17.94 0.52 -3.05
N ALA A 30 17.04 1.14 -2.29
CA ALA A 30 15.77 0.55 -1.92
C ALA A 30 14.59 1.40 -2.41
N GLY A 31 13.44 0.74 -2.61
CA GLY A 31 12.18 1.39 -2.93
C GLY A 31 11.10 1.02 -1.92
N SER A 32 10.20 1.94 -1.59
CA SER A 32 9.10 1.69 -0.65
C SER A 32 7.76 2.16 -1.20
N ASP A 33 6.74 1.28 -1.09
CA ASP A 33 5.37 1.54 -1.51
C ASP A 33 4.36 0.81 -0.60
N GLU A 34 3.07 1.16 -0.72
CA GLU A 34 1.99 0.60 0.09
C GLU A 34 0.84 0.01 -0.74
N SER A 35 0.09 -0.90 -0.11
CA SER A 35 -1.20 -1.39 -0.62
C SER A 35 -2.26 -1.42 0.48
N GLY A 36 -3.52 -1.27 0.09
CA GLY A 36 -4.64 -1.32 1.03
C GLY A 36 -5.03 0.00 1.67
N LYS A 37 -4.37 1.13 1.36
CA LYS A 37 -4.69 2.47 1.90
C LYS A 37 -6.11 2.92 1.58
N GLY A 38 -6.56 2.70 0.34
CA GLY A 38 -7.89 3.08 -0.15
C GLY A 38 -8.96 1.99 -0.03
N ASP A 39 -8.60 0.81 0.43
CA ASP A 39 -9.51 -0.32 0.54
C ASP A 39 -10.16 -0.37 1.92
N TYR A 40 -11.48 -0.56 1.95
CA TYR A 40 -12.24 -0.65 3.20
C TYR A 40 -11.92 -1.94 3.96
N PHE A 41 -11.90 -3.07 3.25
CA PHE A 41 -11.53 -4.38 3.79
C PHE A 41 -10.02 -4.63 3.80
N GLY A 42 -9.60 -5.58 4.63
CA GLY A 42 -8.24 -6.09 4.63
C GLY A 42 -7.20 -5.16 5.26
N PRO A 43 -5.92 -5.55 5.17
CA PRO A 43 -4.82 -4.88 5.85
C PRO A 43 -4.39 -3.57 5.15
N LEU A 44 -3.56 -2.80 5.84
CA LEU A 44 -2.59 -1.90 5.23
C LEU A 44 -1.25 -2.63 5.19
N VAL A 45 -0.63 -2.69 4.02
CA VAL A 45 0.67 -3.34 3.81
C VAL A 45 1.63 -2.30 3.24
N VAL A 46 2.77 -2.11 3.89
CA VAL A 46 3.89 -1.30 3.39
C VAL A 46 5.07 -2.23 3.19
N CYS A 47 5.70 -2.14 2.04
CA CYS A 47 6.91 -2.89 1.71
C CYS A 47 8.06 -1.94 1.41
N CYS A 48 9.28 -2.33 1.80
CA CYS A 48 10.52 -1.73 1.33
C CYS A 48 11.36 -2.86 0.69
N ALA A 49 11.78 -2.70 -0.56
CA ALA A 49 12.49 -3.71 -1.34
C ALA A 49 13.83 -3.15 -1.83
N TYR A 50 14.88 -3.95 -1.72
CA TYR A 50 16.23 -3.62 -2.20
C TYR A 50 16.43 -4.03 -3.65
N THR A 51 17.22 -3.27 -4.37
CA THR A 51 17.75 -3.62 -5.68
C THR A 51 19.22 -3.24 -5.83
N ASP A 52 19.86 -3.86 -6.78
CA ASP A 52 21.15 -3.51 -7.38
C ASP A 52 21.08 -3.86 -8.88
N GLU A 53 22.15 -3.66 -9.62
CA GLU A 53 22.18 -3.90 -11.06
C GLU A 53 21.75 -5.33 -11.44
N ALA A 54 22.25 -6.34 -10.72
CA ALA A 54 21.93 -7.74 -10.98
C ALA A 54 20.47 -8.05 -10.67
N LEU A 55 19.97 -7.62 -9.51
CA LEU A 55 18.58 -7.80 -9.10
C LEU A 55 17.61 -7.03 -10.00
N SER A 56 17.97 -5.82 -10.44
CA SER A 56 17.18 -5.03 -11.39
C SER A 56 16.95 -5.78 -12.70
N ALA A 57 17.98 -6.40 -13.24
CA ALA A 57 17.88 -7.19 -14.47
C ALA A 57 16.96 -8.42 -14.28
N GLU A 58 17.06 -9.11 -13.15
CA GLU A 58 16.19 -10.25 -12.85
C GLU A 58 14.72 -9.83 -12.60
N MET A 59 14.48 -8.70 -11.91
CA MET A 59 13.15 -8.15 -11.70
C MET A 59 12.48 -7.78 -13.03
N GLN A 60 13.23 -7.21 -13.97
CA GLN A 60 12.73 -6.91 -15.33
C GLN A 60 12.32 -8.18 -16.07
N LYS A 61 13.14 -9.25 -16.03
CA LYS A 61 12.80 -10.56 -16.62
C LYS A 61 11.53 -11.16 -15.99
N LEU A 62 11.26 -10.90 -14.72
CA LEU A 62 10.02 -11.29 -14.05
C LEU A 62 8.82 -10.43 -14.47
N GLY A 63 9.01 -9.38 -15.27
CA GLY A 63 7.96 -8.46 -15.69
C GLY A 63 7.47 -7.55 -14.58
N VAL A 64 8.36 -7.19 -13.65
CA VAL A 64 8.04 -6.23 -12.58
C VAL A 64 7.75 -4.86 -13.16
N LYS A 65 6.60 -4.33 -12.82
CA LYS A 65 6.12 -2.99 -13.17
C LYS A 65 5.11 -2.54 -12.13
N ASP A 66 4.61 -1.30 -12.24
CA ASP A 66 3.54 -0.81 -11.38
C ASP A 66 2.40 -1.85 -11.25
N CYS A 67 2.09 -2.25 -10.02
CA CYS A 67 1.06 -3.26 -9.73
C CYS A 67 -0.32 -2.88 -10.27
N LYS A 68 -0.62 -1.58 -10.44
CA LYS A 68 -1.88 -1.06 -11.03
C LYS A 68 -2.05 -1.46 -12.51
N GLN A 69 -0.94 -1.78 -13.18
CA GLN A 69 -0.93 -2.23 -14.58
C GLN A 69 -0.94 -3.77 -14.70
N MET A 70 -1.05 -4.48 -13.59
CA MET A 70 -1.03 -5.95 -13.53
C MET A 70 -2.39 -6.49 -13.10
N SER A 71 -2.78 -7.65 -13.64
CA SER A 71 -3.93 -8.37 -13.09
C SER A 71 -3.59 -8.94 -11.70
N ASP A 72 -4.60 -9.13 -10.83
CA ASP A 72 -4.39 -9.72 -9.50
C ASP A 72 -3.70 -11.10 -9.57
N LYS A 73 -4.01 -11.92 -10.58
CA LYS A 73 -3.32 -13.19 -10.83
C LYS A 73 -1.83 -13.00 -11.15
N ALA A 74 -1.51 -12.02 -11.97
CA ALA A 74 -0.11 -11.69 -12.28
C ALA A 74 0.63 -11.17 -11.04
N VAL A 75 0.01 -10.29 -10.24
CA VAL A 75 0.55 -9.80 -8.98
C VAL A 75 0.86 -10.94 -8.01
N LEU A 76 -0.09 -11.86 -7.80
CA LEU A 76 0.11 -13.02 -6.92
C LEU A 76 1.29 -13.89 -7.37
N THR A 77 1.42 -14.13 -8.67
CA THR A 77 2.50 -14.97 -9.23
C THR A 77 3.85 -14.23 -9.16
N THR A 78 3.90 -12.98 -9.62
CA THR A 78 5.14 -12.19 -9.66
C THR A 78 5.61 -11.84 -8.26
N GLY A 79 4.70 -11.46 -7.34
CA GLY A 79 5.05 -11.15 -5.96
C GLY A 79 5.67 -12.33 -5.21
N ALA A 80 5.15 -13.55 -5.41
CA ALA A 80 5.74 -14.76 -4.85
C ALA A 80 7.16 -15.02 -5.39
N LYS A 81 7.38 -14.85 -6.71
CA LYS A 81 8.70 -14.98 -7.35
C LYS A 81 9.67 -13.91 -6.86
N LEU A 82 9.21 -12.65 -6.72
CA LEU A 82 10.01 -11.55 -6.19
C LEU A 82 10.48 -11.83 -4.76
N ARG A 83 9.60 -12.27 -3.89
CA ARG A 83 10.01 -12.61 -2.51
C ARG A 83 11.01 -13.75 -2.47
N SER A 84 10.90 -14.71 -3.37
CA SER A 84 11.88 -15.80 -3.53
C SER A 84 13.22 -15.28 -4.05
N LEU A 85 13.20 -14.42 -5.07
CA LEU A 85 14.40 -13.80 -5.66
C LEU A 85 15.17 -12.94 -4.65
N LEU A 86 14.45 -12.09 -3.93
CA LEU A 86 15.04 -11.16 -2.95
C LEU A 86 15.51 -11.86 -1.68
N GLY A 87 14.90 -12.99 -1.32
CA GLY A 87 15.15 -13.66 -0.06
C GLY A 87 14.79 -12.79 1.15
N PRO A 88 14.95 -13.29 2.38
CA PRO A 88 14.52 -12.61 3.60
C PRO A 88 15.29 -11.31 3.90
N ALA A 89 16.47 -11.15 3.32
CA ALA A 89 17.30 -9.95 3.49
C ALA A 89 17.02 -8.86 2.44
N GLY A 90 16.32 -9.17 1.35
CA GLY A 90 16.12 -8.22 0.25
C GLY A 90 14.83 -7.40 0.34
N TYR A 91 13.98 -7.66 1.34
CA TYR A 91 12.80 -6.83 1.59
C TYR A 91 12.39 -6.82 3.06
N ALA A 92 11.60 -5.81 3.44
CA ALA A 92 10.95 -5.69 4.74
C ALA A 92 9.48 -5.31 4.56
N VAL A 93 8.60 -5.81 5.43
CA VAL A 93 7.15 -5.59 5.32
C VAL A 93 6.56 -5.22 6.66
N VAL A 94 5.86 -4.12 6.70
CA VAL A 94 4.96 -3.74 7.80
C VAL A 94 3.53 -4.03 7.37
N LYS A 95 2.89 -5.02 8.00
CA LYS A 95 1.51 -5.40 7.72
C LYS A 95 0.62 -5.14 8.93
N LEU A 96 -0.36 -4.25 8.76
CA LEU A 96 -1.37 -3.92 9.76
C LEU A 96 -2.71 -4.53 9.35
N GLY A 97 -3.06 -5.67 9.94
CA GLY A 97 -4.42 -6.22 9.81
C GLY A 97 -5.46 -5.26 10.41
N PRO A 98 -6.76 -5.38 10.04
CA PRO A 98 -7.78 -4.41 10.38
C PRO A 98 -7.85 -4.06 11.88
N SER A 99 -7.78 -5.04 12.76
CA SER A 99 -7.79 -4.82 14.21
C SER A 99 -6.60 -3.98 14.70
N ALA A 100 -5.38 -4.31 14.25
CA ALA A 100 -4.17 -3.54 14.57
C ALA A 100 -4.22 -2.14 13.94
N TYR A 101 -4.71 -2.05 12.70
CA TYR A 101 -4.95 -0.80 12.00
C TYR A 101 -5.87 0.13 12.80
N ASN A 102 -7.03 -0.36 13.23
CA ASN A 102 -8.02 0.43 13.96
C ASN A 102 -7.46 0.96 15.29
N ARG A 103 -6.75 0.11 16.06
CA ARG A 103 -6.08 0.54 17.30
C ARG A 103 -5.02 1.62 17.05
N LEU A 104 -4.21 1.47 15.99
CA LEU A 104 -3.17 2.44 15.65
C LEU A 104 -3.78 3.74 15.13
N TYR A 105 -4.82 3.64 14.28
CA TYR A 105 -5.53 4.80 13.77
C TYR A 105 -6.20 5.61 14.90
N ALA A 106 -6.78 4.95 15.89
CA ALA A 106 -7.39 5.61 17.03
C ALA A 106 -6.37 6.47 17.82
N LYS A 107 -5.10 6.01 17.90
CA LYS A 107 -4.00 6.76 18.54
C LYS A 107 -3.50 7.93 17.68
N MET A 108 -3.28 7.69 16.39
CA MET A 108 -2.65 8.66 15.49
C MET A 108 -3.64 9.65 14.86
N ARG A 109 -4.88 9.25 14.62
CA ARG A 109 -5.98 10.01 14.00
C ARG A 109 -5.63 10.64 12.64
N ASN A 110 -4.61 10.11 11.99
CA ASN A 110 -4.11 10.62 10.72
C ASN A 110 -3.44 9.51 9.92
N ILE A 111 -4.00 9.20 8.75
CA ILE A 111 -3.50 8.14 7.87
C ILE A 111 -2.07 8.42 7.36
N ASN A 112 -1.73 9.69 7.06
CA ASN A 112 -0.40 10.03 6.56
C ASN A 112 0.67 9.85 7.65
N ARG A 113 0.35 10.12 8.92
CA ARG A 113 1.25 9.83 10.05
C ARG A 113 1.44 8.32 10.22
N MET A 114 0.38 7.55 10.02
CA MET A 114 0.42 6.09 10.13
C MET A 114 1.24 5.46 9.00
N LEU A 115 1.07 5.97 7.78
CA LEU A 115 1.88 5.57 6.62
C LEU A 115 3.35 5.95 6.83
N ALA A 116 3.64 7.19 7.26
CA ALA A 116 5.02 7.61 7.55
C ALA A 116 5.70 6.70 8.57
N TRP A 117 5.00 6.32 9.64
CA TRP A 117 5.50 5.37 10.63
C TRP A 117 5.75 3.99 10.02
N ALA A 118 4.84 3.49 9.17
CA ALA A 118 4.97 2.19 8.54
C ALA A 118 6.12 2.14 7.53
N HIS A 119 6.25 3.17 6.66
CA HIS A 119 7.39 3.31 5.76
C HIS A 119 8.70 3.45 6.52
N GLY A 120 8.76 4.34 7.52
CA GLY A 120 9.97 4.51 8.34
C GLY A 120 10.37 3.23 9.07
N THR A 121 9.40 2.38 9.46
CA THR A 121 9.68 1.07 10.07
C THR A 121 10.19 0.07 9.03
N ALA A 122 9.54 -0.05 7.87
CA ALA A 122 9.99 -0.96 6.82
C ALA A 122 11.38 -0.59 6.28
N ILE A 123 11.66 0.71 6.15
CA ILE A 123 12.98 1.23 5.74
C ILE A 123 14.04 0.81 6.77
N GLU A 124 13.81 1.07 8.06
CA GLU A 124 14.76 0.71 9.11
C GLU A 124 15.08 -0.78 9.11
N GLU A 125 14.04 -1.64 9.09
CA GLU A 125 14.18 -3.10 9.06
C GLU A 125 14.94 -3.60 7.81
N LEU A 126 14.77 -2.94 6.66
CA LEU A 126 15.53 -3.27 5.46
C LEU A 126 16.99 -2.85 5.60
N LEU A 127 17.26 -1.64 6.07
CA LEU A 127 18.63 -1.11 6.24
C LEU A 127 19.43 -1.90 7.29
N GLU A 128 18.79 -2.46 8.32
CA GLU A 128 19.41 -3.40 9.23
C GLU A 128 19.93 -4.66 8.51
N LYS A 129 19.18 -5.15 7.54
CA LYS A 129 19.53 -6.33 6.72
C LYS A 129 20.48 -6.00 5.57
N ARG A 130 20.55 -4.74 5.15
CA ARG A 130 21.34 -4.21 4.02
C ARG A 130 22.15 -2.97 4.44
N PRO A 131 23.15 -3.11 5.33
CA PRO A 131 23.88 -1.96 5.88
C PRO A 131 24.64 -1.13 4.84
N GLY A 132 24.88 -1.67 3.62
CA GLY A 132 25.48 -0.93 2.51
C GLY A 132 24.50 -0.14 1.66
N CYS A 133 23.18 -0.19 1.95
CA CYS A 133 22.16 0.57 1.23
C CYS A 133 22.03 1.96 1.87
N ASP A 134 22.44 2.99 1.14
CA ASP A 134 22.45 4.37 1.62
C ASP A 134 21.41 5.28 0.96
N ARG A 135 20.61 4.73 0.03
CA ARG A 135 19.56 5.46 -0.70
C ARG A 135 18.23 4.70 -0.68
N VAL A 136 17.14 5.43 -0.45
CA VAL A 136 15.77 4.90 -0.45
C VAL A 136 14.85 5.84 -1.20
N VAL A 137 14.09 5.31 -2.17
CA VAL A 137 13.04 6.03 -2.90
C VAL A 137 11.69 5.59 -2.34
N VAL A 138 10.85 6.55 -1.96
CA VAL A 138 9.50 6.30 -1.40
C VAL A 138 8.46 6.87 -2.35
N ASP A 139 7.42 6.08 -2.72
CA ASP A 139 6.28 6.63 -3.44
C ASP A 139 5.55 7.68 -2.61
N GLN A 140 5.11 8.76 -3.27
CA GLN A 140 4.53 9.90 -2.56
C GLN A 140 3.15 9.56 -1.99
N PHE A 141 3.08 9.29 -0.69
CA PHE A 141 1.84 9.03 0.03
C PHE A 141 1.27 10.27 0.76
N ALA A 142 2.09 11.31 0.98
CA ALA A 142 1.73 12.53 1.70
C ALA A 142 2.14 13.80 0.93
N PRO A 143 1.44 14.94 1.12
CA PRO A 143 1.72 16.18 0.39
C PRO A 143 3.09 16.79 0.68
N THR A 144 3.69 16.48 1.85
CA THR A 144 4.96 17.07 2.30
C THR A 144 5.98 16.00 2.64
N GLU A 145 7.21 16.15 2.15
CA GLU A 145 8.34 15.28 2.49
C GLU A 145 8.66 15.26 3.99
N SER A 146 8.42 16.37 4.68
CA SER A 146 8.65 16.43 6.14
C SER A 146 7.86 15.38 6.93
N THR A 147 6.82 14.79 6.32
CA THR A 147 6.01 13.76 6.97
C THR A 147 6.78 12.46 7.13
N ILE A 148 7.47 11.99 6.08
CA ILE A 148 8.33 10.80 6.17
C ILE A 148 9.61 11.09 6.96
N GLN A 149 10.25 12.25 6.75
CA GLN A 149 11.49 12.62 7.41
C GLN A 149 11.37 12.58 8.96
N ARG A 150 10.22 13.03 9.51
CA ARG A 150 9.95 12.96 10.96
C ARG A 150 9.76 11.54 11.49
N ALA A 151 9.37 10.61 10.64
CA ALA A 151 9.11 9.22 11.02
C ALA A 151 10.31 8.29 10.84
N LEU A 152 11.37 8.77 10.14
CA LEU A 152 12.59 7.99 9.95
C LEU A 152 13.26 7.68 11.30
N LYS A 153 13.70 6.43 11.43
CA LYS A 153 14.48 5.90 12.54
C LYS A 153 15.99 6.09 12.29
N PRO A 154 16.88 5.66 13.19
CA PRO A 154 18.32 6.00 13.14
C PRO A 154 19.02 5.66 11.83
N LEU A 155 18.76 4.49 11.21
CA LEU A 155 19.38 4.12 9.93
C LEU A 155 18.75 4.89 8.77
N GLY A 156 17.42 5.01 8.75
CA GLY A 156 16.72 5.81 7.76
C GLY A 156 17.14 7.28 7.76
N LYS A 157 17.50 7.85 8.92
CA LYS A 157 18.03 9.23 9.01
C LYS A 157 19.43 9.39 8.46
N LYS A 158 20.21 8.32 8.40
CA LYS A 158 21.56 8.32 7.81
C LYS A 158 21.54 8.10 6.31
N ALA A 159 20.53 7.41 5.81
CA ALA A 159 20.33 7.18 4.38
C ALA A 159 19.74 8.40 3.69
N LYS A 160 19.97 8.54 2.38
CA LYS A 160 19.32 9.51 1.53
C LYS A 160 17.90 9.00 1.21
N VAL A 161 16.89 9.40 1.98
CA VAL A 161 15.49 9.04 1.76
C VAL A 161 14.80 10.15 0.97
N GLU A 162 14.33 9.83 -0.24
CA GLU A 162 13.65 10.73 -1.16
C GLU A 162 12.19 10.29 -1.37
N GLN A 163 11.24 11.22 -1.30
CA GLN A 163 9.86 10.97 -1.68
C GLN A 163 9.65 11.50 -3.10
N ARG A 164 9.19 10.64 -4.03
CA ARG A 164 8.97 11.01 -5.42
C ARG A 164 7.50 10.79 -5.81
N HIS A 165 6.96 11.72 -6.58
CA HIS A 165 5.65 11.53 -7.22
C HIS A 165 5.80 10.56 -8.39
N LYS A 166 4.89 9.57 -8.48
CA LYS A 166 4.93 8.50 -9.50
C LYS A 166 6.26 7.74 -9.48
N ALA A 167 6.71 7.37 -8.28
CA ALA A 167 7.95 6.65 -8.10
C ALA A 167 7.90 5.18 -8.61
N GLU A 168 6.74 4.72 -9.07
CA GLU A 168 6.53 3.38 -9.64
C GLU A 168 7.35 3.10 -10.92
N SER A 169 7.96 4.12 -11.54
CA SER A 169 8.96 3.96 -12.60
C SER A 169 10.29 3.40 -12.08
N ASP A 170 10.59 3.58 -10.80
CA ASP A 170 11.73 2.99 -10.12
C ASP A 170 11.47 1.49 -9.85
N ILE A 171 12.41 0.63 -10.26
CA ILE A 171 12.22 -0.83 -10.19
C ILE A 171 12.11 -1.35 -8.76
N ALA A 172 12.80 -0.73 -7.80
CA ALA A 172 12.71 -1.12 -6.40
C ALA A 172 11.35 -0.71 -5.79
N VAL A 173 10.82 0.47 -6.17
CA VAL A 173 9.48 0.91 -5.78
C VAL A 173 8.42 0.01 -6.41
N ALA A 174 8.55 -0.31 -7.70
CA ALA A 174 7.65 -1.24 -8.39
C ALA A 174 7.67 -2.64 -7.74
N ALA A 175 8.84 -3.15 -7.36
CA ALA A 175 8.96 -4.42 -6.64
C ALA A 175 8.26 -4.36 -5.26
N ALA A 176 8.45 -3.27 -4.51
CA ALA A 176 7.78 -3.04 -3.23
C ALA A 176 6.25 -3.00 -3.41
N SER A 177 5.77 -2.30 -4.44
CA SER A 177 4.35 -2.21 -4.82
C SER A 177 3.74 -3.59 -5.07
N VAL A 178 4.41 -4.41 -5.91
CA VAL A 178 3.95 -5.77 -6.25
C VAL A 178 3.93 -6.67 -5.02
N ILE A 179 4.94 -6.62 -4.14
CA ILE A 179 4.99 -7.42 -2.91
C ILE A 179 3.88 -6.97 -1.94
N ALA A 180 3.71 -5.65 -1.75
CA ALA A 180 2.67 -5.13 -0.87
C ALA A 180 1.26 -5.54 -1.37
N ARG A 181 1.00 -5.45 -2.67
CA ARG A 181 -0.28 -5.86 -3.28
C ARG A 181 -0.49 -7.36 -3.21
N GLU A 182 0.53 -8.16 -3.45
CA GLU A 182 0.46 -9.63 -3.33
C GLU A 182 0.03 -10.05 -1.92
N LEU A 183 0.67 -9.49 -0.89
CA LEU A 183 0.35 -9.79 0.50
C LEU A 183 -1.04 -9.29 0.90
N PHE A 184 -1.46 -8.12 0.39
CA PHE A 184 -2.83 -7.63 0.55
C PHE A 184 -3.85 -8.61 -0.06
N LEU A 185 -3.65 -9.04 -1.30
CA LEU A 185 -4.56 -9.96 -2.00
C LEU A 185 -4.67 -11.31 -1.30
N ARG A 186 -3.58 -11.82 -0.73
CA ARG A 186 -3.61 -13.05 0.07
C ARG A 186 -4.49 -12.93 1.31
N ASP A 187 -4.43 -11.78 2.00
CA ASP A 187 -5.27 -11.57 3.18
C ASP A 187 -6.74 -11.36 2.79
N ILE A 188 -7.02 -10.72 1.65
CA ILE A 188 -8.37 -10.63 1.09
C ILE A 188 -8.91 -12.02 0.71
N ALA A 189 -8.08 -12.87 0.12
CA ALA A 189 -8.47 -14.26 -0.20
C ALA A 189 -8.83 -15.05 1.05
N LYS A 190 -8.02 -14.93 2.13
CA LYS A 190 -8.32 -15.55 3.43
C LYS A 190 -9.63 -15.05 4.03
N MET A 191 -9.87 -13.73 3.99
CA MET A 191 -11.16 -13.17 4.38
C MET A 191 -12.31 -13.75 3.55
N GLY A 192 -12.08 -13.96 2.24
CA GLY A 192 -13.06 -14.60 1.36
C GLY A 192 -13.39 -16.04 1.78
N GLU A 193 -12.38 -16.80 2.21
CA GLU A 193 -12.57 -18.16 2.74
C GLU A 193 -13.37 -18.16 4.06
N GLU A 194 -13.10 -17.18 4.92
CA GLU A 194 -13.81 -17.01 6.20
C GLU A 194 -15.28 -16.63 5.99
N VAL A 195 -15.56 -15.72 5.04
CA VAL A 195 -16.91 -15.17 4.81
C VAL A 195 -17.78 -16.07 3.94
N PHE A 196 -17.20 -16.68 2.91
CA PHE A 196 -17.92 -17.42 1.85
C PHE A 196 -17.58 -18.92 1.80
N GLY A 197 -16.70 -19.38 2.69
CA GLY A 197 -16.19 -20.76 2.65
C GLY A 197 -15.01 -20.94 1.68
N PRO A 198 -14.56 -22.20 1.49
CA PRO A 198 -13.39 -22.51 0.66
C PRO A 198 -13.59 -22.12 -0.80
N PRO A 199 -12.51 -21.91 -1.57
CA PRO A 199 -12.59 -21.62 -2.99
C PRO A 199 -13.42 -22.66 -3.74
N ALA A 200 -14.42 -22.17 -4.52
CA ALA A 200 -15.29 -23.01 -5.34
C ALA A 200 -15.67 -22.21 -6.61
N GLU A 201 -16.07 -22.92 -7.66
CA GLU A 201 -16.59 -22.29 -8.87
C GLU A 201 -17.85 -21.48 -8.54
N GLY A 202 -17.92 -20.23 -9.03
CA GLY A 202 -19.03 -19.32 -8.75
C GLY A 202 -19.06 -18.71 -7.35
N ARG A 203 -18.08 -19.01 -6.46
CA ARG A 203 -17.99 -18.36 -5.14
C ARG A 203 -17.81 -16.84 -5.30
N GLU A 204 -18.54 -16.08 -4.49
CA GLU A 204 -18.32 -14.63 -4.36
C GLU A 204 -16.90 -14.33 -3.89
N ASN A 205 -16.36 -13.21 -4.36
CA ASN A 205 -15.09 -12.67 -3.88
C ASN A 205 -15.35 -11.45 -3.01
N VAL A 206 -14.46 -11.22 -2.03
CA VAL A 206 -14.47 -9.98 -1.26
C VAL A 206 -14.16 -8.82 -2.24
N PRO A 207 -15.06 -7.85 -2.37
CA PRO A 207 -14.85 -6.73 -3.28
C PRO A 207 -13.74 -5.81 -2.76
N ALA A 208 -12.94 -5.25 -3.68
CA ALA A 208 -11.89 -4.29 -3.37
C ALA A 208 -12.33 -2.85 -3.67
N GLY A 209 -11.71 -1.90 -2.96
CA GLY A 209 -11.98 -0.48 -3.11
C GLY A 209 -13.14 0.01 -2.23
N SER A 210 -12.97 1.18 -1.60
CA SER A 210 -13.99 1.72 -0.68
C SER A 210 -15.23 2.30 -1.38
N SER A 211 -15.16 2.57 -2.68
CA SER A 211 -16.25 3.13 -3.50
C SER A 211 -17.10 2.10 -4.21
N ASP A 212 -16.69 0.82 -4.24
CA ASP A 212 -17.50 -0.24 -4.83
C ASP A 212 -18.75 -0.49 -3.94
N PRO A 213 -19.98 -0.40 -4.49
CA PRO A 213 -21.21 -0.60 -3.72
C PRO A 213 -21.31 -2.00 -3.09
N ARG A 214 -20.68 -3.02 -3.68
CA ARG A 214 -20.63 -4.38 -3.14
C ARG A 214 -19.89 -4.44 -1.81
N VAL A 215 -18.92 -3.55 -1.59
CA VAL A 215 -18.21 -3.42 -0.29
C VAL A 215 -19.18 -3.11 0.82
N ARG A 216 -20.06 -2.13 0.62
CA ARG A 216 -21.07 -1.76 1.60
C ARG A 216 -22.09 -2.88 1.81
N GLN A 217 -22.60 -3.47 0.73
CA GLN A 217 -23.57 -4.58 0.79
C GLN A 217 -23.02 -5.78 1.57
N LEU A 218 -21.77 -6.16 1.34
CA LEU A 218 -21.12 -7.24 2.09
C LEU A 218 -21.00 -6.88 3.57
N ALA A 219 -20.55 -5.67 3.90
CA ALA A 219 -20.40 -5.23 5.28
C ALA A 219 -21.76 -5.19 6.01
N GLU A 220 -22.85 -4.69 5.37
CA GLU A 220 -24.20 -4.69 5.91
C GLU A 220 -24.69 -6.12 6.19
N ARG A 221 -24.51 -7.05 5.25
CA ARG A 221 -24.83 -8.47 5.43
C ARG A 221 -24.11 -9.09 6.63
N MET A 222 -22.80 -8.80 6.75
CA MET A 222 -21.99 -9.36 7.84
C MET A 222 -22.32 -8.73 9.20
N VAL A 223 -22.60 -7.44 9.26
CA VAL A 223 -23.09 -6.79 10.49
C VAL A 223 -24.44 -7.35 10.93
N GLY A 224 -25.35 -7.63 9.99
CA GLY A 224 -26.62 -8.28 10.27
C GLY A 224 -26.47 -9.70 10.83
N LYS A 225 -25.45 -10.44 10.36
CA LYS A 225 -25.20 -11.83 10.77
C LYS A 225 -24.36 -11.94 12.05
N GLU A 226 -23.25 -11.21 12.14
CA GLU A 226 -22.21 -11.38 13.17
C GLU A 226 -22.17 -10.21 14.19
N GLY A 227 -22.95 -9.16 13.93
CA GLY A 227 -22.95 -7.94 14.73
C GLY A 227 -21.87 -6.91 14.33
N PRO A 228 -21.94 -5.67 14.86
CA PRO A 228 -21.12 -4.54 14.43
C PRO A 228 -19.63 -4.71 14.75
N VAL A 229 -19.27 -5.48 15.78
CA VAL A 229 -17.85 -5.74 16.15
C VAL A 229 -17.11 -6.50 15.06
N TRP A 230 -17.80 -7.24 14.19
CA TRP A 230 -17.19 -7.88 13.03
C TRP A 230 -16.37 -6.90 12.16
N LEU A 231 -16.83 -5.66 12.03
CA LEU A 231 -16.14 -4.61 11.27
C LEU A 231 -14.72 -4.35 11.79
N MET A 232 -14.50 -4.50 13.11
CA MET A 232 -13.20 -4.21 13.72
C MET A 232 -12.10 -5.18 13.28
N ASN A 233 -12.47 -6.39 12.91
CA ASN A 233 -11.52 -7.44 12.50
C ASN A 233 -11.36 -7.54 10.99
N HIS A 234 -12.22 -6.89 10.20
CA HIS A 234 -12.26 -7.03 8.74
C HIS A 234 -12.14 -5.71 7.99
N CYS A 235 -12.48 -4.58 8.63
CA CYS A 235 -12.60 -3.28 7.99
C CYS A 235 -11.72 -2.21 8.66
N LYS A 236 -11.36 -1.19 7.88
CA LYS A 236 -10.76 0.04 8.41
C LYS A 236 -11.88 0.97 8.87
N ALA A 237 -12.21 0.91 10.16
CA ALA A 237 -13.40 1.53 10.75
C ALA A 237 -13.51 3.06 10.59
N HIS A 238 -12.40 3.77 10.37
CA HIS A 238 -12.41 5.23 10.20
C HIS A 238 -13.07 5.72 8.90
N PHE A 239 -13.32 4.84 7.93
CA PHE A 239 -14.00 5.20 6.68
C PHE A 239 -15.46 5.58 6.92
N GLN A 240 -15.98 6.53 6.13
CA GLN A 240 -17.41 6.89 6.12
C GLN A 240 -18.33 5.71 5.78
N THR A 241 -17.82 4.72 5.08
CA THR A 241 -18.53 3.49 4.79
C THR A 241 -19.02 2.81 6.06
N THR A 242 -18.26 2.87 7.16
CA THR A 242 -18.66 2.35 8.47
C THR A 242 -19.95 3.00 8.98
N ASP A 243 -20.07 4.32 8.87
CA ASP A 243 -21.27 5.04 9.32
C ASP A 243 -22.51 4.64 8.51
N LYS A 244 -22.32 4.50 7.18
CA LYS A 244 -23.40 4.09 6.25
C LYS A 244 -23.87 2.66 6.55
N VAL A 245 -22.93 1.74 6.78
CA VAL A 245 -23.21 0.33 7.12
C VAL A 245 -23.94 0.23 8.46
N LEU A 246 -23.43 0.88 9.50
CA LEU A 246 -24.06 0.86 10.82
C LEU A 246 -25.47 1.43 10.79
N SER A 247 -25.66 2.60 10.15
CA SER A 247 -26.97 3.24 10.00
C SER A 247 -27.98 2.32 9.27
N ALA A 248 -27.57 1.66 8.20
CA ALA A 248 -28.43 0.72 7.46
C ALA A 248 -28.87 -0.49 8.32
N CYS A 249 -28.03 -0.87 9.28
CA CYS A 249 -28.33 -1.96 10.23
C CYS A 249 -28.99 -1.49 11.53
N GLY A 250 -29.44 -0.23 11.64
CA GLY A 250 -30.03 0.33 12.87
C GLY A 250 -29.01 0.44 14.02
N LYS A 251 -27.73 0.57 13.71
CA LYS A 251 -26.60 0.68 14.64
C LYS A 251 -25.90 2.03 14.50
N SER A 252 -24.99 2.30 15.43
CA SER A 252 -24.17 3.51 15.46
C SER A 252 -22.74 3.19 15.86
N ARG A 253 -21.84 4.18 15.81
CA ARG A 253 -20.47 3.98 16.31
C ARG A 253 -20.39 3.69 17.80
N ALA A 254 -21.41 4.04 18.59
CA ALA A 254 -21.48 3.69 20.01
C ALA A 254 -21.55 2.17 20.25
N ASP A 255 -21.98 1.40 19.24
CA ASP A 255 -22.02 -0.07 19.26
C ASP A 255 -20.65 -0.71 18.96
N LEU A 256 -19.62 0.11 18.63
CA LEU A 256 -18.26 -0.35 18.37
C LEU A 256 -17.36 -0.12 19.60
N PRO A 257 -16.25 -0.88 19.74
CA PRO A 257 -15.19 -0.58 20.69
C PRO A 257 -14.62 0.84 20.49
N PRO A 258 -13.95 1.43 21.50
CA PRO A 258 -13.48 2.82 21.45
C PRO A 258 -12.64 3.17 20.21
N GLU A 259 -11.81 2.25 19.73
CA GLU A 259 -11.01 2.43 18.50
C GLU A 259 -11.85 2.48 17.22
N GLY A 260 -13.05 1.88 17.22
CA GLY A 260 -14.00 1.93 16.09
C GLY A 260 -14.86 3.21 16.07
N GLN A 261 -14.90 3.94 17.18
CA GLN A 261 -15.67 5.17 17.29
C GLN A 261 -14.96 6.39 16.66
N VAL A 262 -13.68 6.25 16.32
CA VAL A 262 -12.88 7.32 15.72
C VAL A 262 -13.20 7.47 14.24
N VAL A 263 -13.57 8.68 13.83
CA VAL A 263 -13.83 9.06 12.43
C VAL A 263 -12.66 9.80 11.80
N SER A 264 -12.58 9.81 10.47
CA SER A 264 -11.61 10.62 9.74
C SER A 264 -11.88 12.12 9.97
N ALA A 265 -10.82 12.92 10.16
CA ALA A 265 -10.93 14.37 10.31
C ALA A 265 -11.59 15.05 9.10
N THR A 266 -11.50 14.46 7.91
CA THR A 266 -12.16 14.94 6.69
C THR A 266 -13.68 14.69 6.68
N ALA A 267 -14.18 13.79 7.51
CA ALA A 267 -15.62 13.51 7.62
C ALA A 267 -16.38 14.60 8.40
N ASN A 268 -15.69 15.38 9.23
CA ASN A 268 -16.31 16.38 10.11
C ASN A 268 -16.51 17.76 9.44
N GLY A 269 -16.59 17.84 8.10
CA GLY A 269 -17.22 18.98 7.38
C GLY A 269 -16.85 20.42 7.79
N THR A 270 -15.69 20.68 8.40
CA THR A 270 -15.26 22.01 8.81
C THR A 270 -13.97 22.45 8.11
N PHE A 271 -13.98 22.48 6.79
CA PHE A 271 -13.16 23.45 6.09
C PHE A 271 -13.97 24.77 6.02
N LYS A 272 -13.84 25.63 7.04
CA LYS A 272 -14.14 27.05 6.88
C LYS A 272 -13.24 27.55 5.73
N LYS A 273 -13.87 27.87 4.59
CA LYS A 273 -13.22 28.68 3.55
C LYS A 273 -12.71 29.95 4.24
N ALA A 274 -11.38 30.12 4.31
CA ALA A 274 -10.81 31.40 4.62
C ALA A 274 -11.32 32.38 3.56
N GLY A 275 -12.14 33.31 3.97
CA GLY A 275 -12.68 34.37 3.12
C GLY A 275 -11.52 35.15 2.50
N ARG A 276 -11.51 35.24 1.19
CA ARG A 276 -10.81 36.34 0.50
C ARG A 276 -11.57 37.60 0.80
N ASP A 277 -11.12 38.39 1.76
CA ASP A 277 -11.46 39.80 1.82
C ASP A 277 -10.76 40.49 0.65
N LYS A 278 -11.59 40.97 -0.27
CA LYS A 278 -11.22 42.00 -1.23
C LYS A 278 -11.49 43.36 -0.57
N SER A 279 -10.48 44.12 -0.41
CA SER A 279 -10.53 45.60 -0.47
C SER A 279 -9.16 46.13 -0.86
#